data_e98cb099592de5b1f2be518011cef3ec
#
_entry.id   e98cb099592de5b1f2be518011cef3ec
#
_cell.length_a   1.000
_cell.length_b   1.000
_cell.length_c   1.000
_cell.angle_alpha   90.00
_cell.angle_beta   90.00
_cell.angle_gamma   90.00
#
_symmetry.space_group_name_H-M   'P 1'
#
loop_
_entity.id
_entity.type
_entity.pdbx_description
1 polymer ?
#
loop_
_entity_poly.entity_id
_entity_poly.type
_entity_poly.pdbx_seq_one_letter_code
_entity_poly.pdbx_strand_id
1 'polypeptide(L)'
;MRRLLSGEPIKLRANVNFLRLPMSKGEDYIVSLLRAAHVKFEREKTYPDLHGKRNVPLRFDFYLPDYQIHIEYDGIQHYQQISQFTNHKGYLAARERDRKKNSYCLARNLKLYRIPYWELSTIHNFNDLLRPQYLVKSKFHNDYLTPP
;
A
#
# COMPACT_ATOMS: atom_id res chain seq x y z
N MET A 1 22.22 -0.94 -15.62
CA MET A 1 21.94 -1.24 -15.37
C MET A 1 21.74 -1.81 -14.99
N ARG A 2 21.88 -1.90 -14.53
CA ARG A 2 21.80 -2.06 -14.00
C ARG A 2 21.55 -2.71 -13.32
N ARG A 3 21.89 -2.86 -12.65
CA ARG A 3 21.65 -3.18 -11.99
C ARG A 3 20.92 -3.64 -11.51
N LEU A 4 20.96 -3.74 -11.16
CA LEU A 4 20.32 -4.09 -10.73
C LEU A 4 20.10 -4.80 -10.28
N LEU A 5 20.74 -5.19 -9.83
CA LEU A 5 20.56 -5.70 -9.42
C LEU A 5 20.55 -6.26 -8.85
N SER A 6 21.51 -6.70 -8.57
CA SER A 6 21.43 -7.07 -8.01
C SER A 6 21.27 -7.03 -7.28
N GLY A 7 21.38 -7.08 -6.87
CA GLY A 7 20.94 -6.74 -6.33
C GLY A 7 21.00 -5.75 -5.96
N GLU A 8 21.50 -4.98 -6.04
CA GLU A 8 21.29 -4.11 -5.99
C GLU A 8 20.65 -3.44 -5.90
N PRO A 9 20.76 -2.77 -5.52
CA PRO A 9 19.88 -1.99 -5.52
C PRO A 9 19.59 -1.19 -6.11
N ILE A 10 19.80 -0.78 -6.46
CA ILE A 10 19.42 -0.19 -7.23
C ILE A 10 19.30 0.68 -7.52
N LYS A 11 19.96 1.27 -7.64
CA LYS A 11 19.67 2.16 -8.08
C LYS A 11 19.32 2.56 -8.92
N LEU A 12 19.31 2.76 -9.03
CA LEU A 12 18.80 3.02 -9.74
C LEU A 12 18.37 3.40 -10.15
N ARG A 13 18.58 3.76 -10.39
CA ARG A 13 18.09 4.13 -10.97
C ARG A 13 17.52 4.50 -11.59
N ALA A 14 17.78 4.52 -11.68
CA ALA A 14 17.11 5.00 -12.21
C ALA A 14 16.40 5.15 -12.89
N ASN A 15 16.25 4.92 -13.15
CA ASN A 15 15.43 5.07 -13.81
C ASN A 15 14.55 4.85 -14.20
N VAL A 16 14.86 4.51 -14.28
CA VAL A 16 13.99 4.43 -14.51
C VAL A 16 12.89 4.17 -14.69
N ASN A 17 12.59 3.93 -14.69
CA ASN A 17 11.31 3.68 -14.81
C ASN A 17 10.32 4.79 -14.69
N PHE A 18 10.10 5.49 -15.62
CA PHE A 18 9.37 6.72 -15.60
C PHE A 18 7.88 6.55 -15.74
N LEU A 19 7.45 5.36 -16.16
CA LEU A 19 6.06 5.10 -16.41
C LEU A 19 5.30 4.75 -15.16
N ARG A 20 6.02 4.65 -14.06
CA ARG A 20 5.40 4.35 -12.77
C ARG A 20 6.02 5.23 -11.71
N LEU A 21 5.23 5.52 -10.69
CA LEU A 21 5.70 6.34 -9.58
C LEU A 21 6.81 5.61 -8.82
N PRO A 22 7.80 6.35 -8.32
CA PRO A 22 8.81 5.74 -7.46
C PRO A 22 8.17 5.11 -6.22
N MET A 23 8.71 4.00 -5.78
CA MET A 23 8.28 3.40 -4.53
C MET A 23 8.71 4.27 -3.37
N SER A 24 7.86 4.39 -2.36
CA SER A 24 8.23 4.99 -1.10
C SER A 24 9.19 4.07 -0.36
N LYS A 25 9.91 4.62 0.62
CA LYS A 25 10.80 3.81 1.45
C LYS A 25 10.05 2.73 2.21
N GLY A 26 8.81 3.02 2.62
CA GLY A 26 7.97 2.02 3.28
C GLY A 26 7.63 0.87 2.37
N GLU A 27 7.28 1.16 1.11
CA GLU A 27 6.99 0.12 0.14
C GLU A 27 8.24 -0.70 -0.17
N ASP A 28 9.39 -0.05 -0.30
CA ASP A 28 10.66 -0.75 -0.50
C ASP A 28 10.93 -1.73 0.63
N TYR A 29 10.67 -1.31 1.85
CA TYR A 29 10.89 -2.17 3.01
C TYR A 29 9.98 -3.40 2.95
N ILE A 30 8.71 -3.21 2.61
CA ILE A 30 7.76 -4.33 2.48
C ILE A 30 8.21 -5.28 1.38
N VAL A 31 8.67 -4.76 0.25
CA VAL A 31 9.23 -5.61 -0.82
C VAL A 31 10.36 -6.48 -0.29
N SER A 32 11.25 -5.89 0.51
CA SER A 32 12.38 -6.65 1.05
C SER A 32 11.92 -7.79 1.96
N LEU A 33 10.87 -7.56 2.74
CA LEU A 33 10.32 -8.60 3.62
C LEU A 33 9.67 -9.73 2.82
N LEU A 34 8.93 -9.36 1.77
CA LEU A 34 8.28 -10.36 0.91
C LEU A 34 9.33 -11.21 0.18
N ARG A 35 10.38 -10.57 -0.32
CA ARG A 35 11.46 -11.29 -1.01
C ARG A 35 12.23 -12.20 -0.06
N ALA A 36 12.51 -11.73 1.15
CA ALA A 36 13.21 -12.54 2.13
C ALA A 36 12.43 -13.79 2.50
N ALA A 37 11.11 -13.71 2.48
CA ALA A 37 10.23 -14.84 2.78
C ALA A 37 9.87 -15.67 1.54
N HIS A 38 10.40 -15.30 0.36
CA HIS A 38 10.09 -15.96 -0.90
C HIS A 38 8.60 -15.96 -1.21
N VAL A 39 7.91 -14.87 -0.85
CA VAL A 39 6.48 -14.72 -1.10
C VAL A 39 6.29 -14.04 -2.45
N LYS A 40 5.52 -14.66 -3.32
CA LYS A 40 5.19 -14.08 -4.62
C LYS A 40 4.26 -12.89 -4.43
N PHE A 41 4.49 -11.81 -5.17
CA PHE A 41 3.62 -10.63 -5.06
C PHE A 41 3.53 -9.91 -6.40
N GLU A 42 2.41 -9.22 -6.58
CA GLU A 42 2.18 -8.29 -7.69
C GLU A 42 2.08 -6.89 -7.13
N ARG A 43 2.61 -5.92 -7.88
CA ARG A 43 2.53 -4.52 -7.50
C ARG A 43 1.34 -3.85 -8.16
N GLU A 44 0.73 -2.91 -7.46
CA GLU A 44 -0.30 -2.02 -8.01
C GLU A 44 -1.44 -2.79 -8.66
N LYS A 45 -1.98 -3.74 -7.92
CA LYS A 45 -3.08 -4.58 -8.38
C LYS A 45 -4.34 -3.76 -8.60
N THR A 46 -4.99 -3.93 -9.76
CA THR A 46 -6.25 -3.27 -10.08
C THR A 46 -7.33 -4.31 -10.36
N TYR A 47 -8.58 -3.85 -10.32
CA TYR A 47 -9.74 -4.67 -10.65
C TYR A 47 -10.65 -3.92 -11.61
N PRO A 48 -11.25 -4.59 -12.59
CA PRO A 48 -12.08 -3.90 -13.59
C PRO A 48 -13.29 -3.18 -13.00
N ASP A 49 -13.77 -3.61 -11.85
CA ASP A 49 -14.96 -3.04 -11.23
C ASP A 49 -14.64 -2.18 -10.00
N LEU A 50 -13.39 -1.69 -9.88
CA LEU A 50 -13.00 -0.82 -8.78
C LEU A 50 -12.36 0.45 -9.32
N HIS A 51 -13.12 1.54 -9.30
CA HIS A 51 -12.69 2.83 -9.83
C HIS A 51 -12.98 3.94 -8.84
N GLY A 52 -12.15 4.96 -8.90
CA GLY A 52 -12.39 6.22 -8.22
C GLY A 52 -13.11 7.20 -9.12
N LYS A 53 -12.92 8.49 -8.85
CA LYS A 53 -13.51 9.55 -9.67
C LYS A 53 -12.96 9.49 -11.09
N ARG A 54 -13.79 9.95 -12.04
CA ARG A 54 -13.43 9.98 -13.47
C ARG A 54 -13.05 8.61 -13.99
N ASN A 55 -13.59 7.57 -13.37
CA ASN A 55 -13.36 6.20 -13.80
C ASN A 55 -11.89 5.80 -13.76
N VAL A 56 -11.10 6.41 -12.87
CA VAL A 56 -9.69 6.07 -12.71
C VAL A 56 -9.58 4.81 -11.86
N PRO A 57 -8.85 3.78 -12.32
CA PRO A 57 -8.71 2.55 -11.53
C PRO A 57 -8.04 2.83 -10.18
N LEU A 58 -8.55 2.21 -9.13
CA LEU A 58 -7.91 2.24 -7.82
C LEU A 58 -6.96 1.04 -7.72
N ARG A 59 -5.83 1.25 -7.07
CA ARG A 59 -4.77 0.25 -7.02
C ARG A 59 -4.47 -0.14 -5.60
N PHE A 60 -4.13 -1.43 -5.44
CA PHE A 60 -3.59 -1.92 -4.18
C PHE A 60 -2.08 -2.04 -4.33
N ASP A 61 -1.33 -1.61 -3.31
CA ASP A 61 0.13 -1.60 -3.38
C ASP A 61 0.69 -2.99 -3.68
N PHE A 62 0.17 -4.01 -3.00
CA PHE A 62 0.65 -5.38 -3.14
C PHE A 62 -0.51 -6.35 -3.15
N TYR A 63 -0.40 -7.37 -3.99
CA TYR A 63 -1.30 -8.52 -3.96
C TYR A 63 -0.46 -9.78 -3.90
N LEU A 64 -0.80 -10.68 -2.97
CA LEU A 64 -0.09 -11.95 -2.76
C LEU A 64 -0.96 -13.08 -3.28
N PRO A 65 -0.74 -13.54 -4.53
CA PRO A 65 -1.67 -14.50 -5.14
C PRO A 65 -1.78 -15.82 -4.39
N ASP A 66 -0.69 -16.33 -3.83
CA ASP A 66 -0.73 -17.60 -3.14
C ASP A 66 -1.51 -17.54 -1.83
N TYR A 67 -1.66 -16.35 -1.27
CA TYR A 67 -2.38 -16.12 -0.01
C TYR A 67 -3.73 -15.45 -0.22
N GLN A 68 -3.96 -14.91 -1.42
CA GLN A 68 -5.15 -14.12 -1.73
C GLN A 68 -5.31 -12.94 -0.76
N ILE A 69 -4.20 -12.27 -0.49
CA ILE A 69 -4.11 -11.16 0.45
C ILE A 69 -3.66 -9.91 -0.29
N HIS A 70 -4.27 -8.77 0.08
CA HIS A 70 -3.82 -7.45 -0.36
C HIS A 70 -3.12 -6.77 0.79
N ILE A 71 -2.06 -6.00 0.48
CA ILE A 71 -1.35 -5.20 1.47
C ILE A 71 -1.25 -3.78 0.94
N GLU A 72 -1.58 -2.82 1.81
CA GLU A 72 -1.40 -1.39 1.54
C GLU A 72 -0.44 -0.82 2.57
N TYR A 73 0.47 0.02 2.13
CA TYR A 73 1.28 0.83 3.04
C TYR A 73 0.68 2.21 3.10
N ASP A 74 0.27 2.62 4.28
CA ASP A 74 -0.36 3.93 4.47
C ASP A 74 0.66 4.92 5.03
N GLY A 75 1.19 5.75 4.15
CA GLY A 75 2.13 6.78 4.54
C GLY A 75 1.46 7.91 5.29
N ILE A 76 2.27 8.91 5.67
CA ILE A 76 1.79 10.00 6.51
C ILE A 76 0.63 10.77 5.89
N GLN A 77 0.58 10.86 4.57
CA GLN A 77 -0.46 11.60 3.87
C GLN A 77 -1.85 10.98 4.03
N HIS A 78 -1.94 9.73 4.47
CA HIS A 78 -3.23 9.10 4.74
C HIS A 78 -3.85 9.60 6.02
N TYR A 79 -3.07 10.21 6.91
CA TYR A 79 -3.51 10.57 8.25
C TYR A 79 -3.40 12.06 8.55
N GLN A 80 -2.63 12.79 7.76
CA GLN A 80 -2.38 14.21 7.98
C GLN A 80 -2.52 14.97 6.67
N GLN A 81 -3.05 16.17 6.78
CA GLN A 81 -3.03 17.10 5.67
C GLN A 81 -1.68 17.79 5.66
N ILE A 82 -0.95 17.63 4.56
CA ILE A 82 0.35 18.24 4.40
C ILE A 82 0.18 19.40 3.43
N SER A 83 0.18 20.64 3.96
CA SER A 83 -0.25 21.83 3.23
C SER A 83 0.55 22.11 1.96
N GLN A 84 1.84 21.75 1.91
CA GLN A 84 2.64 21.99 0.72
C GLN A 84 2.40 20.96 -0.39
N PHE A 85 1.79 19.82 -0.06
CA PHE A 85 1.57 18.76 -1.04
C PHE A 85 0.11 18.44 -1.26
N THR A 86 -0.73 18.68 -0.26
CA THR A 86 -2.12 18.26 -0.28
C THR A 86 -2.95 19.30 0.44
N ASN A 87 -3.97 19.84 -0.23
CA ASN A 87 -4.93 20.70 0.44
C ASN A 87 -6.00 19.84 1.10
N HIS A 88 -6.90 20.49 1.83
CA HIS A 88 -7.97 19.79 2.55
C HIS A 88 -8.81 18.90 1.63
N LYS A 89 -9.14 19.41 0.43
CA LYS A 89 -9.93 18.68 -0.55
C LYS A 89 -9.20 17.43 -1.02
N GLY A 90 -7.88 17.51 -1.24
CA GLY A 90 -7.08 16.36 -1.64
C GLY A 90 -7.01 15.31 -0.54
N TYR A 91 -6.91 15.76 0.71
CA TYR A 91 -6.93 14.86 1.86
C TYR A 91 -8.25 14.08 1.94
N LEU A 92 -9.38 14.78 1.77
CA LEU A 92 -10.69 14.13 1.79
C LEU A 92 -10.86 13.16 0.63
N ALA A 93 -10.34 13.51 -0.54
CA ALA A 93 -10.40 12.61 -1.71
C ALA A 93 -9.59 11.34 -1.46
N ALA A 94 -8.43 11.44 -0.83
CA ALA A 94 -7.62 10.27 -0.49
C ALA A 94 -8.36 9.38 0.52
N ARG A 95 -9.01 9.98 1.50
CA ARG A 95 -9.83 9.28 2.49
C ARG A 95 -10.94 8.49 1.80
N GLU A 96 -11.59 9.13 0.84
CA GLU A 96 -12.66 8.51 0.07
C GLU A 96 -12.15 7.28 -0.70
N ARG A 97 -10.99 7.39 -1.32
CA ARG A 97 -10.40 6.27 -2.04
C ARG A 97 -10.09 5.10 -1.10
N ASP A 98 -9.57 5.40 0.09
CA ASP A 98 -9.29 4.37 1.09
C ASP A 98 -10.57 3.63 1.49
N ARG A 99 -11.65 4.36 1.73
CA ARG A 99 -12.94 3.77 2.09
C ARG A 99 -13.47 2.88 0.98
N LYS A 100 -13.34 3.31 -0.27
CA LYS A 100 -13.76 2.52 -1.42
C LYS A 100 -13.00 1.21 -1.50
N LYS A 101 -11.68 1.26 -1.33
CA LYS A 101 -10.87 0.04 -1.37
C LYS A 101 -11.22 -0.89 -0.22
N ASN A 102 -11.41 -0.34 0.97
CA ASN A 102 -11.83 -1.12 2.13
C ASN A 102 -13.16 -1.82 1.87
N SER A 103 -14.15 -1.06 1.39
CA SER A 103 -15.48 -1.60 1.09
C SER A 103 -15.43 -2.68 0.03
N TYR A 104 -14.62 -2.47 -1.01
CA TYR A 104 -14.49 -3.44 -2.08
C TYR A 104 -14.04 -4.80 -1.56
N CYS A 105 -13.01 -4.80 -0.74
CA CYS A 105 -12.48 -6.03 -0.18
C CYS A 105 -13.47 -6.69 0.79
N LEU A 106 -14.12 -5.89 1.63
CA LEU A 106 -15.09 -6.43 2.58
C LEU A 106 -16.27 -7.09 1.87
N ALA A 107 -16.81 -6.43 0.83
CA ALA A 107 -17.96 -6.95 0.10
C ALA A 107 -17.64 -8.26 -0.64
N ARG A 108 -16.39 -8.47 -1.00
CA ARG A 108 -15.97 -9.64 -1.77
C ARG A 108 -15.22 -10.66 -0.93
N ASN A 109 -15.19 -10.44 0.38
CA ASN A 109 -14.50 -11.33 1.30
C ASN A 109 -13.03 -11.51 0.94
N LEU A 110 -12.40 -10.43 0.49
CA LEU A 110 -10.97 -10.38 0.20
C LEU A 110 -10.26 -9.80 1.40
N LYS A 111 -9.11 -10.36 1.75
CA LYS A 111 -8.34 -9.86 2.88
C LYS A 111 -7.48 -8.67 2.45
N LEU A 112 -7.54 -7.61 3.24
CA LEU A 112 -6.74 -6.42 3.05
C LEU A 112 -6.09 -6.06 4.38
N TYR A 113 -4.76 -6.00 4.37
CA TYR A 113 -3.97 -5.58 5.51
C TYR A 113 -3.41 -4.20 5.23
N ARG A 114 -3.62 -3.26 6.16
CA ARG A 114 -3.10 -1.90 6.02
C ARG A 114 -2.04 -1.65 7.06
N ILE A 115 -0.85 -1.25 6.59
CA ILE A 115 0.30 -1.03 7.46
C ILE A 115 0.50 0.47 7.61
N PRO A 116 0.15 1.04 8.79
CA PRO A 116 0.37 2.48 8.98
C PRO A 116 1.86 2.77 9.15
N TYR A 117 2.28 3.93 8.67
CA TYR A 117 3.69 4.27 8.60
C TYR A 117 4.40 4.19 9.96
N TRP A 118 3.69 4.49 11.05
CA TRP A 118 4.30 4.48 12.39
C TRP A 118 4.53 3.08 12.94
N GLU A 119 4.00 2.05 12.29
CA GLU A 119 4.19 0.66 12.72
C GLU A 119 5.37 -0.01 12.02
N LEU A 120 5.91 0.63 10.99
CA LEU A 120 6.89 -0.01 10.13
C LEU A 120 8.13 -0.48 10.90
N SER A 121 8.55 0.28 11.90
CA SER A 121 9.73 -0.06 12.70
C SER A 121 9.52 -1.30 13.57
N THR A 122 8.28 -1.72 13.78
CA THR A 122 7.97 -2.91 14.58
C THR A 122 7.87 -4.17 13.72
N ILE A 123 7.94 -4.04 12.41
CA ILE A 123 7.74 -5.13 11.46
C ILE A 123 9.10 -5.63 10.99
N HIS A 124 9.41 -6.88 11.29
CA HIS A 124 10.73 -7.44 11.02
C HIS A 124 10.71 -8.61 10.04
N ASN A 125 9.52 -9.18 9.76
CA ASN A 125 9.41 -10.33 8.87
C ASN A 125 8.02 -10.34 8.23
N PHE A 126 7.82 -11.25 7.28
CA PHE A 126 6.55 -11.36 6.57
C PHE A 126 5.36 -11.56 7.51
N ASN A 127 5.51 -12.41 8.52
CA ASN A 127 4.39 -12.69 9.43
C ASN A 127 3.93 -11.44 10.18
N ASP A 128 4.85 -10.53 10.47
CA ASP A 128 4.51 -9.28 11.15
C ASP A 128 3.56 -8.42 10.33
N LEU A 129 3.62 -8.53 8.99
CA LEU A 129 2.70 -7.79 8.11
C LEU A 129 1.26 -8.26 8.27
N LEU A 130 1.06 -9.46 8.77
CA LEU A 130 -0.27 -10.07 8.86
C LEU A 130 -0.84 -10.03 10.28
N ARG A 131 -0.41 -9.07 11.08
CA ARG A 131 -0.96 -8.92 12.44
C ARG A 131 -2.44 -8.60 12.37
N PRO A 132 -3.24 -9.12 13.31
CA PRO A 132 -4.70 -8.90 13.27
C PRO A 132 -5.12 -7.43 13.26
N GLN A 133 -4.36 -6.55 13.91
CA GLN A 133 -4.72 -5.13 13.95
C GLN A 133 -4.62 -4.46 12.58
N TYR A 134 -3.90 -5.05 11.63
CA TYR A 134 -3.77 -4.49 10.28
C TYR A 134 -4.88 -4.97 9.35
N LEU A 135 -5.61 -6.00 9.73
CA LEU A 135 -6.68 -6.53 8.90
C LEU A 135 -7.88 -5.60 8.90
N VAL A 136 -8.29 -5.18 7.71
CA VAL A 136 -9.42 -4.28 7.54
C VAL A 136 -10.72 -5.05 7.82
N LYS A 137 -11.52 -4.52 8.77
CA LYS A 137 -12.82 -5.09 9.14
C LYS A 137 -13.96 -4.09 9.00
N SER A 138 -13.67 -2.86 8.59
CA SER A 138 -14.65 -1.81 8.40
C SER A 138 -14.18 -0.89 7.29
N LYS A 139 -15.10 -0.31 6.53
CA LYS A 139 -14.71 0.66 5.52
C LYS A 139 -14.06 1.91 6.13
N PHE A 140 -14.31 2.14 7.42
CA PHE A 140 -13.76 3.29 8.14
C PHE A 140 -12.46 2.96 8.87
N HIS A 141 -11.82 1.85 8.53
CA HIS A 141 -10.62 1.37 9.21
C HIS A 141 -9.60 2.50 9.45
N ASN A 142 -9.29 3.26 8.40
CA ASN A 142 -8.29 4.33 8.49
C ASN A 142 -8.77 5.50 9.35
N ASP A 143 -10.09 5.68 9.46
CA ASP A 143 -10.67 6.82 10.18
C ASP A 143 -10.51 6.68 11.69
N TYR A 144 -10.36 5.46 12.17
CA TYR A 144 -10.26 5.20 13.62
C TYR A 144 -8.80 5.15 14.09
N LEU A 145 -7.85 5.20 13.18
CA LEU A 145 -6.45 5.14 13.54
C LEU A 145 -5.91 6.54 13.77
N THR A 146 -5.10 6.67 14.81
CA THR A 146 -4.49 7.94 15.17
C THR A 146 -2.99 7.74 15.29
N PRO A 147 -2.17 8.53 14.57
CA PRO A 147 -0.73 8.45 14.73
C PRO A 147 -0.32 8.80 16.16
N PRO A 148 0.73 8.19 16.67
CA PRO A 148 1.24 8.51 18.00
C PRO A 148 1.82 9.91 18.06
#